data_308475c431a41e98702c805e3d987717
#
_entry.id   308475c431a41e98702c805e3d987717
#
_cell.length_a   1.000
_cell.length_b   1.000
_cell.length_c   1.000
_cell.angle_alpha   90.00
_cell.angle_beta   90.00
_cell.angle_gamma   90.00
#
_symmetry.space_group_name_H-M   'P 1'
#
loop_
_entity.id
_entity.type
_entity.pdbx_description
1 polymer ?
#
loop_
_entity_poly.entity_id
_entity_poly.type
_entity_poly.pdbx_seq_one_letter_code
_entity_poly.pdbx_strand_id
1 'polypeptide(L)'
;MLFEKIRRTQKPVFIMLGVVFALSFTLLGVGSGVGGLSLGNLLNQNSSGGSGSISDLLGKVHTNPKDAVSWLALARAYEANNQVDPSLGAYQQFLGLRPKNGNVLSEAATLYETRAQTLAQQASYYQALASQYQSTTSGLPTSMSKLSAALSTPLVTAAQQPLQTNASTYQQQAVSDVTLAIGLWKRDAAINPTDSTIQRAIYRDALATRDYATAYKAVQQVLKLEPTAPDKAQLVKLAKELKPLSSISPTTSPTTPTP
;
A
#
# COMPACT_ATOMS: atom_id res chain seq x y z
N MET A 1 -43.06 9.16 35.11
CA MET A 1 -42.00 8.21 35.55
C MET A 1 -41.27 7.46 34.40
N LEU A 2 -41.83 7.38 33.16
CA LEU A 2 -41.13 6.70 32.04
C LEU A 2 -40.00 7.58 31.43
N PHE A 3 -40.23 8.89 31.31
CA PHE A 3 -39.29 9.83 30.72
C PHE A 3 -38.01 10.09 31.53
N GLU A 4 -38.05 9.94 32.86
CA GLU A 4 -36.85 10.08 33.68
C GLU A 4 -35.90 8.91 33.54
N LYS A 5 -36.43 7.70 33.33
CA LYS A 5 -35.65 6.49 33.12
C LYS A 5 -34.89 6.53 31.77
N ILE A 6 -35.51 7.07 30.73
CA ILE A 6 -34.92 7.25 29.39
C ILE A 6 -33.79 8.27 29.48
N ARG A 7 -33.92 9.37 30.18
CA ARG A 7 -32.91 10.43 30.30
C ARG A 7 -31.67 9.98 31.05
N ARG A 8 -31.78 8.99 31.95
CA ARG A 8 -30.65 8.43 32.71
C ARG A 8 -29.81 7.46 31.88
N THR A 9 -30.44 6.78 30.92
CA THR A 9 -29.77 5.79 30.05
C THR A 9 -29.10 6.44 28.84
N GLN A 10 -29.54 7.65 28.46
CA GLN A 10 -28.97 8.35 27.30
C GLN A 10 -27.58 8.95 27.59
N LYS A 11 -27.29 9.37 28.82
CA LYS A 11 -25.99 9.96 29.19
C LYS A 11 -24.80 9.05 28.87
N PRO A 12 -24.76 7.75 29.27
CA PRO A 12 -23.64 6.88 28.95
C PRO A 12 -23.52 6.60 27.45
N VAL A 13 -24.64 6.53 26.71
CA VAL A 13 -24.65 6.32 25.25
C VAL A 13 -24.05 7.52 24.53
N PHE A 14 -24.40 8.74 24.92
CA PHE A 14 -23.80 9.96 24.35
C PHE A 14 -22.33 10.10 24.71
N ILE A 15 -21.92 9.72 25.92
CA ILE A 15 -20.50 9.71 26.32
C ILE A 15 -19.73 8.70 25.51
N MET A 16 -20.27 7.47 25.32
CA MET A 16 -19.65 6.43 24.51
C MET A 16 -19.56 6.84 23.03
N LEU A 17 -20.61 7.44 22.49
CA LEU A 17 -20.62 7.97 21.12
C LEU A 17 -19.59 9.10 20.96
N GLY A 18 -19.48 10.00 21.94
CA GLY A 18 -18.48 11.07 21.96
C GLY A 18 -17.06 10.54 22.03
N VAL A 19 -16.80 9.49 22.82
CA VAL A 19 -15.49 8.83 22.91
C VAL A 19 -15.13 8.13 21.59
N VAL A 20 -16.08 7.42 20.98
CA VAL A 20 -15.87 6.77 19.68
C VAL A 20 -15.62 7.83 18.58
N PHE A 21 -16.34 8.94 18.62
CA PHE A 21 -16.14 10.05 17.67
C PHE A 21 -14.79 10.74 17.89
N ALA A 22 -14.38 10.98 19.13
CA ALA A 22 -13.07 11.55 19.47
C ALA A 22 -11.92 10.62 19.07
N LEU A 23 -12.07 9.29 19.28
CA LEU A 23 -11.11 8.28 18.84
C LEU A 23 -11.04 8.21 17.31
N SER A 24 -12.16 8.33 16.62
CA SER A 24 -12.18 8.36 15.15
C SER A 24 -11.47 9.61 14.60
N PHE A 25 -11.62 10.75 15.27
CA PHE A 25 -10.95 11.99 14.88
C PHE A 25 -9.44 11.96 15.12
N THR A 26 -9.00 11.31 16.21
CA THR A 26 -7.57 11.09 16.47
C THR A 26 -6.94 10.11 15.49
N LEU A 27 -7.68 9.07 15.06
CA LEU A 27 -7.20 8.08 14.09
C LEU A 27 -7.13 8.65 12.66
N LEU A 28 -8.02 9.60 12.33
CA LEU A 28 -8.04 10.27 11.01
C LEU A 28 -7.06 11.46 10.91
N GLY A 29 -6.29 11.74 11.97
CA GLY A 29 -5.23 12.74 11.93
C GLY A 29 -5.70 14.20 11.78
N VAL A 30 -6.99 14.48 11.96
CA VAL A 30 -7.54 15.82 11.87
C VAL A 30 -7.72 16.37 13.27
N GLY A 31 -6.69 17.04 13.81
CA GLY A 31 -6.87 18.00 14.89
C GLY A 31 -6.46 17.61 16.30
N SER A 32 -5.53 16.66 16.53
CA SER A 32 -4.95 16.50 17.84
C SER A 32 -3.42 16.61 17.80
N GLY A 33 -2.92 17.69 18.40
CA GLY A 33 -1.51 17.88 18.73
C GLY A 33 -0.99 16.95 19.83
N VAL A 34 -1.39 15.67 19.79
CA VAL A 34 -0.92 14.64 20.72
C VAL A 34 -0.35 13.50 19.89
N GLY A 35 0.87 13.65 19.53
CA GLY A 35 1.66 12.70 18.78
C GLY A 35 2.73 13.41 17.98
N GLY A 36 3.44 14.34 18.60
CA GLY A 36 4.82 14.70 18.27
C GLY A 36 5.18 15.14 16.85
N LEU A 37 4.23 15.33 15.95
CA LEU A 37 4.46 15.90 14.62
C LEU A 37 4.03 17.35 14.58
N SER A 38 4.61 18.16 15.47
CA SER A 38 4.58 19.59 15.31
C SER A 38 5.32 19.90 14.00
N LEU A 39 4.63 20.53 13.04
CA LEU A 39 5.28 21.07 11.84
C LEU A 39 6.55 21.86 12.18
N GLY A 40 6.61 22.49 13.36
CA GLY A 40 7.79 23.16 13.88
C GLY A 40 8.97 22.21 14.19
N ASN A 41 8.72 20.98 14.65
CA ASN A 41 9.79 19.99 14.88
C ASN A 41 10.26 19.35 13.57
N LEU A 42 9.38 19.16 12.59
CA LEU A 42 9.75 18.72 11.24
C LEU A 42 10.60 19.79 10.52
N LEU A 43 10.35 21.06 10.77
CA LEU A 43 11.11 22.17 10.20
C LEU A 43 12.46 22.40 10.91
N ASN A 44 12.62 21.92 12.14
CA ASN A 44 13.81 22.17 12.97
C ASN A 44 14.68 20.93 13.21
N GLN A 45 14.36 19.80 12.60
CA GLN A 45 15.22 18.62 12.62
C GLN A 45 16.37 18.86 11.63
N ASN A 46 17.39 19.53 12.13
CA ASN A 46 18.66 19.79 11.49
C ASN A 46 19.36 18.45 11.23
N SER A 47 19.04 17.82 10.09
CA SER A 47 19.76 16.64 9.64
C SER A 47 21.16 17.07 9.24
N SER A 48 22.12 16.75 10.10
CA SER A 48 23.54 16.75 9.82
C SER A 48 23.83 15.78 8.66
N GLY A 49 23.85 16.30 7.46
CA GLY A 49 24.20 15.57 6.24
C GLY A 49 23.61 16.24 5.02
N GLY A 50 24.26 17.23 4.46
CA GLY A 50 24.28 17.65 3.05
C GLY A 50 22.98 17.88 2.26
N SER A 51 21.83 17.58 2.82
CA SER A 51 20.50 17.77 2.22
C SER A 51 19.83 18.95 2.90
N GLY A 52 19.42 19.99 2.16
CA GLY A 52 18.66 21.11 2.71
C GLY A 52 17.39 20.60 3.41
N SER A 53 16.85 21.39 4.36
CA SER A 53 15.59 21.01 5.02
C SER A 53 14.49 20.80 3.97
N ILE A 54 13.48 19.95 4.26
CA ILE A 54 12.33 19.76 3.36
C ILE A 54 11.72 21.12 2.96
N SER A 55 11.65 22.05 3.90
CA SER A 55 11.16 23.41 3.69
C SER A 55 11.99 24.20 2.66
N ASP A 56 13.32 24.12 2.75
CA ASP A 56 14.21 24.79 1.79
C ASP A 56 14.11 24.16 0.40
N LEU A 57 14.01 22.83 0.36
CA LEU A 57 13.85 22.10 -0.90
C LEU A 57 12.50 22.38 -1.57
N LEU A 58 11.42 22.50 -0.78
CA LEU A 58 10.12 22.94 -1.28
C LEU A 58 10.20 24.37 -1.85
N GLY A 59 10.89 25.28 -1.19
CA GLY A 59 11.13 26.62 -1.70
C GLY A 59 11.87 26.60 -3.04
N LYS A 60 12.92 25.76 -3.19
CA LYS A 60 13.67 25.60 -4.43
C LYS A 60 12.82 25.07 -5.59
N VAL A 61 12.07 23.99 -5.37
CA VAL A 61 11.23 23.39 -6.44
C VAL A 61 10.04 24.30 -6.79
N HIS A 62 9.53 25.10 -5.84
CA HIS A 62 8.51 26.09 -6.13
C HIS A 62 9.05 27.22 -7.00
N THR A 63 10.28 27.71 -6.69
CA THR A 63 10.92 28.78 -7.47
C THR A 63 11.38 28.29 -8.85
N ASN A 64 11.90 27.07 -8.92
CA ASN A 64 12.36 26.45 -10.17
C ASN A 64 11.80 25.01 -10.32
N PRO A 65 10.58 24.85 -10.84
CA PRO A 65 9.97 23.53 -11.02
C PRO A 65 10.71 22.60 -12.00
N LYS A 66 11.63 23.14 -12.80
CA LYS A 66 12.46 22.38 -13.76
C LYS A 66 13.79 21.90 -13.17
N ASP A 67 14.07 22.23 -11.93
CA ASP A 67 15.28 21.77 -11.24
C ASP A 67 15.12 20.31 -10.77
N ALA A 68 15.54 19.38 -11.62
CA ALA A 68 15.51 17.95 -11.32
C ALA A 68 16.34 17.61 -10.05
N VAL A 69 17.44 18.30 -9.80
CA VAL A 69 18.31 18.02 -8.64
C VAL A 69 17.57 18.30 -7.33
N SER A 70 16.86 19.43 -7.26
CA SER A 70 16.06 19.78 -6.09
C SER A 70 14.88 18.82 -5.88
N TRP A 71 14.23 18.33 -6.95
CA TRP A 71 13.19 17.30 -6.86
C TRP A 71 13.72 15.97 -6.30
N LEU A 72 14.91 15.53 -6.77
CA LEU A 72 15.52 14.30 -6.24
C LEU A 72 15.93 14.44 -4.78
N ALA A 73 16.50 15.59 -4.40
CA ALA A 73 16.84 15.87 -3.01
C ALA A 73 15.60 15.88 -2.12
N LEU A 74 14.51 16.47 -2.60
CA LEU A 74 13.22 16.50 -1.90
C LEU A 74 12.62 15.09 -1.73
N ALA A 75 12.67 14.26 -2.78
CA ALA A 75 12.21 12.88 -2.72
C ALA A 75 12.93 12.09 -1.62
N ARG A 76 14.26 12.14 -1.62
CA ARG A 76 15.08 11.45 -0.63
C ARG A 76 14.93 12.04 0.78
N ALA A 77 14.70 13.35 0.92
CA ALA A 77 14.43 13.96 2.21
C ALA A 77 13.08 13.49 2.79
N TYR A 78 12.05 13.35 1.95
CA TYR A 78 10.77 12.77 2.37
C TYR A 78 10.91 11.29 2.75
N GLU A 79 11.66 10.51 1.97
CA GLU A 79 11.92 9.09 2.24
C GLU A 79 12.64 8.90 3.59
N ALA A 80 13.69 9.67 3.86
CA ALA A 80 14.41 9.66 5.13
C ALA A 80 13.52 10.01 6.34
N ASN A 81 12.42 10.72 6.11
CA ASN A 81 11.40 11.04 7.13
C ASN A 81 10.19 10.10 7.09
N ASN A 82 10.26 8.96 6.41
CA ASN A 82 9.19 7.97 6.24
C ASN A 82 7.89 8.57 5.63
N GLN A 83 8.03 9.65 4.87
CA GLN A 83 6.92 10.30 4.17
C GLN A 83 6.81 9.74 2.74
N VAL A 84 6.28 8.52 2.62
CA VAL A 84 6.32 7.74 1.38
C VAL A 84 5.55 8.42 0.24
N ASP A 85 4.32 8.89 0.47
CA ASP A 85 3.50 9.50 -0.59
C ASP A 85 4.11 10.80 -1.15
N PRO A 86 4.55 11.77 -0.32
CA PRO A 86 5.27 12.93 -0.83
C PRO A 86 6.58 12.58 -1.54
N SER A 87 7.31 11.57 -1.06
CA SER A 87 8.54 11.08 -1.70
C SER A 87 8.26 10.56 -3.10
N LEU A 88 7.26 9.68 -3.27
CA LEU A 88 6.86 9.17 -4.58
C LEU A 88 6.43 10.29 -5.53
N GLY A 89 5.69 11.29 -5.03
CA GLY A 89 5.34 12.48 -5.81
C GLY A 89 6.56 13.23 -6.32
N ALA A 90 7.57 13.44 -5.47
CA ALA A 90 8.81 14.12 -5.84
C ALA A 90 9.66 13.28 -6.82
N TYR A 91 9.73 11.95 -6.65
CA TYR A 91 10.35 11.05 -7.62
C TYR A 91 9.66 11.11 -8.99
N GLN A 92 8.34 11.17 -9.04
CA GLN A 92 7.59 11.32 -10.30
C GLN A 92 7.95 12.62 -11.01
N GLN A 93 8.07 13.75 -10.29
CA GLN A 93 8.50 15.03 -10.86
C GLN A 93 9.92 14.93 -11.42
N PHE A 94 10.85 14.35 -10.66
CA PHE A 94 12.20 14.11 -11.15
C PHE A 94 12.20 13.26 -12.43
N LEU A 95 11.48 12.13 -12.43
CA LEU A 95 11.43 11.20 -13.57
C LEU A 95 10.68 11.79 -14.78
N GLY A 96 9.83 12.78 -14.57
CA GLY A 96 9.25 13.60 -15.64
C GLY A 96 10.31 14.47 -16.35
N LEU A 97 11.26 15.00 -15.56
CA LEU A 97 12.36 15.83 -16.09
C LEU A 97 13.55 15.00 -16.59
N ARG A 98 13.81 13.84 -16.00
CA ARG A 98 14.95 12.95 -16.27
C ARG A 98 14.48 11.48 -16.41
N PRO A 99 13.76 11.14 -17.49
CA PRO A 99 13.08 9.85 -17.64
C PRO A 99 14.02 8.64 -17.78
N LYS A 100 15.30 8.87 -18.10
CA LYS A 100 16.29 7.82 -18.33
C LYS A 100 17.34 7.73 -17.22
N ASN A 101 16.94 7.94 -15.96
CA ASN A 101 17.83 7.75 -14.82
C ASN A 101 17.54 6.41 -14.14
N GLY A 102 18.32 5.37 -14.46
CA GLY A 102 18.13 4.00 -13.96
C GLY A 102 18.13 3.94 -12.42
N ASN A 103 19.09 4.60 -11.77
CA ASN A 103 19.17 4.58 -10.31
C ASN A 103 17.89 5.11 -9.65
N VAL A 104 17.34 6.22 -10.16
CA VAL A 104 16.11 6.80 -9.60
C VAL A 104 14.88 5.99 -9.97
N LEU A 105 14.88 5.33 -11.14
CA LEU A 105 13.83 4.37 -11.48
C LEU A 105 13.80 3.21 -10.47
N SER A 106 14.96 2.66 -10.12
CA SER A 106 15.08 1.60 -9.12
C SER A 106 14.68 2.09 -7.72
N GLU A 107 15.13 3.29 -7.29
CA GLU A 107 14.76 3.87 -5.99
C GLU A 107 13.23 4.02 -5.89
N ALA A 108 12.61 4.62 -6.89
CA ALA A 108 11.16 4.81 -6.90
C ALA A 108 10.38 3.48 -6.96
N ALA A 109 10.86 2.49 -7.74
CA ALA A 109 10.24 1.17 -7.80
C ALA A 109 10.27 0.47 -6.43
N THR A 110 11.42 0.46 -5.76
CA THR A 110 11.59 -0.10 -4.42
C THR A 110 10.68 0.58 -3.39
N LEU A 111 10.50 1.90 -3.50
CA LEU A 111 9.61 2.64 -2.61
C LEU A 111 8.13 2.28 -2.84
N TYR A 112 7.70 2.07 -4.09
CA TYR A 112 6.37 1.53 -4.39
C TYR A 112 6.18 0.11 -3.82
N GLU A 113 7.18 -0.78 -3.94
CA GLU A 113 7.15 -2.12 -3.34
C GLU A 113 7.00 -2.04 -1.81
N THR A 114 7.75 -1.17 -1.16
CA THR A 114 7.67 -0.95 0.30
C THR A 114 6.29 -0.47 0.72
N ARG A 115 5.70 0.48 -0.02
CA ARG A 115 4.33 0.94 0.23
C ARG A 115 3.32 -0.18 0.00
N ALA A 116 3.46 -0.95 -1.06
CA ALA A 116 2.61 -2.09 -1.35
C ALA A 116 2.62 -3.14 -0.23
N GLN A 117 3.81 -3.44 0.33
CA GLN A 117 3.93 -4.34 1.48
C GLN A 117 3.18 -3.81 2.71
N THR A 118 3.31 -2.52 3.01
CA THR A 118 2.60 -1.87 4.11
C THR A 118 1.08 -1.94 3.91
N LEU A 119 0.61 -1.64 2.71
CA LEU A 119 -0.82 -1.73 2.35
C LEU A 119 -1.34 -3.18 2.43
N ALA A 120 -0.55 -4.17 2.00
CA ALA A 120 -0.90 -5.59 2.12
C ALA A 120 -1.01 -6.03 3.59
N GLN A 121 -0.13 -5.54 4.47
CA GLN A 121 -0.22 -5.77 5.92
C GLN A 121 -1.50 -5.16 6.51
N GLN A 122 -1.85 -3.93 6.11
CA GLN A 122 -3.10 -3.29 6.51
C GLN A 122 -4.32 -4.09 6.03
N ALA A 123 -4.31 -4.55 4.77
CA ALA A 123 -5.38 -5.41 4.25
C ALA A 123 -5.54 -6.68 5.09
N SER A 124 -4.43 -7.35 5.41
CA SER A 124 -4.42 -8.56 6.24
C SER A 124 -4.97 -8.30 7.65
N TYR A 125 -4.61 -7.17 8.26
CA TYR A 125 -5.14 -6.75 9.55
C TYR A 125 -6.67 -6.58 9.52
N TYR A 126 -7.20 -5.89 8.52
CA TYR A 126 -8.66 -5.71 8.39
C TYR A 126 -9.38 -7.03 8.08
N GLN A 127 -8.78 -7.95 7.32
CA GLN A 127 -9.32 -9.29 7.09
C GLN A 127 -9.37 -10.10 8.39
N ALA A 128 -8.28 -10.09 9.17
CA ALA A 128 -8.23 -10.75 10.46
C ALA A 128 -9.29 -10.19 11.42
N LEU A 129 -9.44 -8.88 11.48
CA LEU A 129 -10.46 -8.23 12.30
C LEU A 129 -11.88 -8.62 11.85
N ALA A 130 -12.16 -8.63 10.55
CA ALA A 130 -13.46 -9.07 10.01
C ALA A 130 -13.78 -10.53 10.35
N SER A 131 -12.76 -11.41 10.37
CA SER A 131 -12.94 -12.83 10.72
C SER A 131 -13.31 -13.05 12.19
N GLN A 132 -12.85 -12.18 13.10
CA GLN A 132 -13.19 -12.26 14.52
C GLN A 132 -14.68 -12.05 14.76
N TYR A 133 -15.35 -11.21 13.97
CA TYR A 133 -16.80 -11.01 14.08
C TYR A 133 -17.61 -12.24 13.62
N GLN A 134 -17.06 -13.12 12.79
CA GLN A 134 -17.73 -14.36 12.39
C GLN A 134 -17.69 -15.41 13.50
N SER A 135 -16.58 -15.51 14.23
CA SER A 135 -16.41 -16.52 15.28
C SER A 135 -17.23 -16.25 16.55
N THR A 136 -17.52 -14.98 16.86
CA THR A 136 -18.30 -14.60 18.05
C THR A 136 -19.77 -15.00 17.97
N THR A 137 -20.30 -15.24 16.78
CA THR A 137 -21.71 -15.66 16.59
C THR A 137 -21.94 -17.16 16.73
N SER A 138 -20.88 -17.97 16.59
CA SER A 138 -20.96 -19.44 16.64
C SER A 138 -21.07 -20.00 18.08
N GLY A 139 -20.80 -19.18 19.12
CA GLY A 139 -20.74 -19.60 20.51
C GLY A 139 -22.00 -19.33 21.34
N LEU A 140 -23.08 -18.82 20.74
CA LEU A 140 -24.30 -18.51 21.51
C LEU A 140 -25.13 -19.76 21.76
N PRO A 141 -25.70 -19.92 23.02
CA PRO A 141 -26.51 -21.09 23.36
C PRO A 141 -27.72 -21.26 22.43
N THR A 142 -28.02 -22.49 22.06
CA THR A 142 -29.14 -22.88 21.18
C THR A 142 -30.50 -22.39 21.69
N SER A 143 -30.64 -22.17 23.01
CA SER A 143 -31.85 -21.63 23.65
C SER A 143 -32.16 -20.17 23.27
N MET A 144 -31.17 -19.43 22.75
CA MET A 144 -31.32 -18.04 22.26
C MET A 144 -31.29 -17.93 20.71
N SER A 145 -31.48 -19.05 20.03
CA SER A 145 -31.24 -19.10 18.55
C SER A 145 -32.07 -18.09 17.75
N LYS A 146 -33.33 -17.84 18.12
CA LYS A 146 -34.19 -16.86 17.40
C LYS A 146 -33.80 -15.41 17.67
N LEU A 147 -33.41 -15.08 18.91
CA LEU A 147 -32.95 -13.75 19.28
C LEU A 147 -31.52 -13.51 18.70
N SER A 148 -30.68 -14.52 18.76
CA SER A 148 -29.36 -14.56 18.18
C SER A 148 -29.42 -14.37 16.67
N ALA A 149 -30.29 -15.07 15.96
CA ALA A 149 -30.47 -14.90 14.52
C ALA A 149 -31.01 -13.51 14.13
N ALA A 150 -31.92 -12.95 14.94
CA ALA A 150 -32.49 -11.64 14.67
C ALA A 150 -31.53 -10.47 14.92
N LEU A 151 -30.62 -10.60 15.89
CA LEU A 151 -29.69 -9.54 16.27
C LEU A 151 -28.29 -9.72 15.66
N SER A 152 -27.82 -10.97 15.50
CA SER A 152 -26.45 -11.23 15.04
C SER A 152 -26.25 -10.93 13.56
N THR A 153 -27.20 -11.31 12.71
CA THR A 153 -27.00 -11.18 11.25
C THR A 153 -26.88 -9.72 10.78
N PRO A 154 -27.81 -8.80 11.09
CA PRO A 154 -27.70 -7.42 10.61
C PRO A 154 -26.56 -6.65 11.29
N LEU A 155 -26.34 -6.84 12.61
CA LEU A 155 -25.29 -6.13 13.34
C LEU A 155 -23.89 -6.61 12.97
N VAL A 156 -23.71 -7.92 12.82
CA VAL A 156 -22.43 -8.50 12.40
C VAL A 156 -22.12 -8.12 10.97
N THR A 157 -23.09 -8.18 10.07
CA THR A 157 -22.90 -7.75 8.68
C THR A 157 -22.54 -6.26 8.59
N ALA A 158 -23.25 -5.40 9.36
CA ALA A 158 -22.96 -3.97 9.40
C ALA A 158 -21.55 -3.67 9.96
N ALA A 159 -21.06 -4.48 10.92
CA ALA A 159 -19.71 -4.34 11.45
C ALA A 159 -18.63 -4.88 10.50
N GLN A 160 -18.90 -5.98 9.81
CA GLN A 160 -17.95 -6.61 8.90
C GLN A 160 -17.78 -5.87 7.56
N GLN A 161 -18.86 -5.30 7.01
CA GLN A 161 -18.83 -4.68 5.69
C GLN A 161 -17.76 -3.59 5.55
N PRO A 162 -17.62 -2.62 6.47
CA PRO A 162 -16.56 -1.62 6.38
C PRO A 162 -15.16 -2.21 6.49
N LEU A 163 -14.99 -3.28 7.29
CA LEU A 163 -13.69 -3.95 7.44
C LEU A 163 -13.29 -4.67 6.15
N GLN A 164 -14.23 -5.38 5.51
CA GLN A 164 -13.99 -6.04 4.22
C GLN A 164 -13.74 -5.02 3.11
N THR A 165 -14.46 -3.89 3.10
CA THR A 165 -14.24 -2.80 2.16
C THR A 165 -12.84 -2.22 2.32
N ASN A 166 -12.40 -1.92 3.56
CA ASN A 166 -11.06 -1.42 3.81
C ASN A 166 -10.00 -2.44 3.37
N ALA A 167 -10.16 -3.72 3.72
CA ALA A 167 -9.26 -4.78 3.32
C ALA A 167 -9.11 -4.85 1.79
N SER A 168 -10.22 -4.82 1.05
CA SER A 168 -10.20 -4.86 -0.42
C SER A 168 -9.57 -3.60 -1.02
N THR A 169 -9.83 -2.43 -0.44
CA THR A 169 -9.25 -1.15 -0.88
C THR A 169 -7.73 -1.16 -0.74
N TYR A 170 -7.21 -1.54 0.44
CA TYR A 170 -5.77 -1.64 0.66
C TYR A 170 -5.12 -2.69 -0.24
N GLN A 171 -5.78 -3.82 -0.47
CA GLN A 171 -5.27 -4.85 -1.37
C GLN A 171 -5.21 -4.35 -2.82
N GLN A 172 -6.21 -3.64 -3.30
CA GLN A 172 -6.21 -3.03 -4.64
C GLN A 172 -5.11 -1.99 -4.78
N GLN A 173 -4.92 -1.13 -3.77
CA GLN A 173 -3.84 -0.15 -3.76
C GLN A 173 -2.47 -0.83 -3.77
N ALA A 174 -2.26 -1.89 -2.99
CA ALA A 174 -1.02 -2.67 -2.99
C ALA A 174 -0.72 -3.25 -4.38
N VAL A 175 -1.71 -3.85 -5.04
CA VAL A 175 -1.56 -4.39 -6.41
C VAL A 175 -1.25 -3.28 -7.42
N SER A 176 -1.90 -2.11 -7.27
CA SER A 176 -1.60 -0.94 -8.11
C SER A 176 -0.15 -0.49 -7.95
N ASP A 177 0.35 -0.41 -6.72
CA ASP A 177 1.73 0.00 -6.45
C ASP A 177 2.75 -0.97 -7.04
N VAL A 178 2.54 -2.28 -6.86
CA VAL A 178 3.42 -3.29 -7.50
C VAL A 178 3.38 -3.17 -9.03
N THR A 179 2.23 -2.86 -9.61
CA THR A 179 2.10 -2.64 -11.05
C THR A 179 2.90 -1.40 -11.51
N LEU A 180 2.87 -0.32 -10.72
CA LEU A 180 3.70 0.86 -10.98
C LEU A 180 5.19 0.54 -10.84
N ALA A 181 5.59 -0.22 -9.82
CA ALA A 181 6.97 -0.69 -9.66
C ALA A 181 7.44 -1.49 -10.88
N ILE A 182 6.64 -2.45 -11.37
CA ILE A 182 6.94 -3.21 -12.59
C ILE A 182 7.15 -2.26 -13.79
N GLY A 183 6.34 -1.22 -13.91
CA GLY A 183 6.49 -0.21 -14.96
C GLY A 183 7.83 0.51 -14.89
N LEU A 184 8.28 0.89 -13.70
CA LEU A 184 9.58 1.53 -13.46
C LEU A 184 10.73 0.57 -13.71
N TRP A 185 10.65 -0.67 -13.22
CA TRP A 185 11.64 -1.72 -13.49
C TRP A 185 11.79 -2.01 -14.99
N LYS A 186 10.69 -2.06 -15.74
CA LYS A 186 10.74 -2.24 -17.20
C LYS A 186 11.44 -1.07 -17.92
N ARG A 187 11.25 0.16 -17.44
CA ARG A 187 11.96 1.33 -17.95
C ARG A 187 13.45 1.26 -17.62
N ASP A 188 13.79 0.83 -16.41
CA ASP A 188 15.18 0.64 -16.01
C ASP A 188 15.85 -0.49 -16.80
N ALA A 189 15.18 -1.62 -17.00
CA ALA A 189 15.67 -2.73 -17.84
C ALA A 189 15.94 -2.31 -19.30
N ALA A 190 15.25 -1.30 -19.82
CA ALA A 190 15.52 -0.76 -21.15
C ALA A 190 16.80 0.10 -21.18
N ILE A 191 17.22 0.65 -20.04
CA ILE A 191 18.46 1.42 -19.89
C ILE A 191 19.63 0.48 -19.56
N ASN A 192 19.39 -0.49 -18.69
CA ASN A 192 20.35 -1.45 -18.16
C ASN A 192 19.97 -2.90 -18.55
N PRO A 193 20.03 -3.27 -19.86
CA PRO A 193 19.49 -4.54 -20.34
C PRO A 193 20.28 -5.78 -19.88
N THR A 194 21.49 -5.60 -19.39
CA THR A 194 22.36 -6.67 -18.90
C THR A 194 22.27 -6.87 -17.38
N ASP A 195 21.54 -6.02 -16.67
CA ASP A 195 21.36 -6.16 -15.22
C ASP A 195 20.26 -7.20 -14.92
N SER A 196 20.70 -8.36 -14.46
CA SER A 196 19.80 -9.46 -14.09
C SER A 196 18.98 -9.17 -12.83
N THR A 197 19.47 -8.29 -11.94
CA THR A 197 18.76 -7.95 -10.70
C THR A 197 17.45 -7.25 -10.99
N ILE A 198 17.41 -6.40 -12.02
CA ILE A 198 16.19 -5.74 -12.49
C ILE A 198 15.21 -6.78 -13.02
N GLN A 199 15.67 -7.77 -13.80
CA GLN A 199 14.79 -8.84 -14.31
C GLN A 199 14.26 -9.71 -13.17
N ARG A 200 15.06 -9.92 -12.12
CA ARG A 200 14.63 -10.63 -10.90
C ARG A 200 13.55 -9.85 -10.14
N ALA A 201 13.65 -8.53 -10.04
CA ALA A 201 12.60 -7.68 -9.47
C ALA A 201 11.31 -7.77 -10.31
N ILE A 202 11.41 -7.65 -11.64
CA ILE A 202 10.26 -7.73 -12.55
C ILE A 202 9.51 -9.06 -12.38
N TYR A 203 10.19 -10.24 -12.41
CA TYR A 203 9.48 -11.50 -12.30
C TYR A 203 8.84 -11.71 -10.91
N ARG A 204 9.52 -11.31 -9.84
CA ARG A 204 8.99 -11.38 -8.48
C ARG A 204 7.68 -10.59 -8.35
N ASP A 205 7.69 -9.36 -8.80
CA ASP A 205 6.55 -8.45 -8.72
C ASP A 205 5.41 -8.88 -9.66
N ALA A 206 5.75 -9.36 -10.85
CA ALA A 206 4.78 -9.91 -11.79
C ALA A 206 4.10 -11.18 -11.27
N LEU A 207 4.80 -12.02 -10.51
CA LEU A 207 4.19 -13.14 -9.82
C LEU A 207 3.22 -12.69 -8.73
N ALA A 208 3.58 -11.67 -7.96
CA ALA A 208 2.73 -11.10 -6.92
C ALA A 208 1.42 -10.54 -7.47
N THR A 209 1.45 -9.96 -8.68
CA THR A 209 0.27 -9.42 -9.38
C THR A 209 -0.41 -10.40 -10.32
N ARG A 210 0.09 -11.66 -10.41
CA ARG A 210 -0.39 -12.70 -11.34
C ARG A 210 -0.24 -12.33 -12.82
N ASP A 211 0.66 -11.41 -13.15
CA ASP A 211 1.06 -11.12 -14.54
C ASP A 211 2.06 -12.18 -15.01
N TYR A 212 1.54 -13.39 -15.26
CA TYR A 212 2.35 -14.54 -15.63
C TYR A 212 3.09 -14.35 -16.96
N ALA A 213 2.56 -13.53 -17.86
CA ALA A 213 3.21 -13.23 -19.12
C ALA A 213 4.49 -12.39 -18.91
N THR A 214 4.42 -11.36 -18.07
CA THR A 214 5.60 -10.56 -17.69
C THR A 214 6.58 -11.39 -16.87
N ALA A 215 6.09 -12.18 -15.89
CA ALA A 215 6.93 -13.05 -15.08
C ALA A 215 7.71 -14.05 -15.94
N TYR A 216 7.06 -14.73 -16.88
CA TYR A 216 7.70 -15.69 -17.77
C TYR A 216 8.82 -15.04 -18.59
N LYS A 217 8.55 -13.89 -19.22
CA LYS A 217 9.55 -13.15 -20.01
C LYS A 217 10.75 -12.75 -19.18
N ALA A 218 10.52 -12.24 -17.96
CA ALA A 218 11.59 -11.81 -17.09
C ALA A 218 12.45 -13.01 -16.61
N VAL A 219 11.84 -14.15 -16.25
CA VAL A 219 12.58 -15.38 -15.91
C VAL A 219 13.44 -15.85 -17.07
N GLN A 220 12.94 -15.82 -18.31
CA GLN A 220 13.73 -16.16 -19.50
C GLN A 220 14.94 -15.23 -19.66
N GLN A 221 14.78 -13.95 -19.39
CA GLN A 221 15.90 -13.01 -19.43
C GLN A 221 16.94 -13.28 -18.33
N VAL A 222 16.51 -13.60 -17.09
CA VAL A 222 17.46 -14.01 -16.03
C VAL A 222 18.25 -15.25 -16.45
N LEU A 223 17.59 -16.29 -16.97
CA LEU A 223 18.26 -17.50 -17.45
C LEU A 223 19.27 -17.24 -18.55
N LYS A 224 19.00 -16.23 -19.41
CA LYS A 224 19.92 -15.80 -20.47
C LYS A 224 21.12 -15.01 -19.93
N LEU A 225 20.88 -14.12 -18.97
CA LEU A 225 21.92 -13.25 -18.40
C LEU A 225 22.83 -14.00 -17.40
N GLU A 226 22.25 -14.97 -16.68
CA GLU A 226 22.95 -15.76 -15.65
C GLU A 226 22.89 -17.25 -15.95
N PRO A 227 23.59 -17.77 -16.99
CA PRO A 227 23.50 -19.17 -17.37
C PRO A 227 24.06 -20.14 -16.31
N THR A 228 24.84 -19.65 -15.37
CA THR A 228 25.47 -20.42 -14.28
C THR A 228 24.92 -20.06 -12.90
N ALA A 229 23.79 -19.35 -12.81
CA ALA A 229 23.18 -18.97 -11.53
C ALA A 229 22.93 -20.21 -10.63
N PRO A 230 23.15 -20.11 -9.33
CA PRO A 230 22.96 -21.22 -8.39
C PRO A 230 21.49 -21.69 -8.33
N ASP A 231 20.54 -20.82 -8.62
CA ASP A 231 19.09 -21.09 -8.66
C ASP A 231 18.56 -21.42 -10.06
N LYS A 232 19.45 -21.66 -11.04
CA LYS A 232 19.07 -21.97 -12.42
C LYS A 232 18.03 -23.08 -12.55
N ALA A 233 18.20 -24.17 -11.78
CA ALA A 233 17.27 -25.31 -11.84
C ALA A 233 15.86 -24.89 -11.40
N GLN A 234 15.76 -24.06 -10.39
CA GLN A 234 14.48 -23.50 -9.90
C GLN A 234 13.84 -22.56 -10.95
N LEU A 235 14.66 -21.68 -11.54
CA LEU A 235 14.19 -20.77 -12.59
C LEU A 235 13.70 -21.52 -13.85
N VAL A 236 14.37 -22.61 -14.26
CA VAL A 236 13.92 -23.46 -15.36
C VAL A 236 12.58 -24.14 -15.03
N LYS A 237 12.42 -24.64 -13.79
CA LYS A 237 11.14 -25.22 -13.34
C LYS A 237 10.05 -24.14 -13.36
N LEU A 238 10.30 -22.98 -12.79
CA LEU A 238 9.37 -21.85 -12.78
C LEU A 238 8.96 -21.43 -14.20
N ALA A 239 9.92 -21.34 -15.13
CA ALA A 239 9.64 -21.02 -16.53
C ALA A 239 8.71 -22.05 -17.19
N LYS A 240 8.88 -23.35 -16.90
CA LYS A 240 7.98 -24.41 -17.41
C LYS A 240 6.55 -24.24 -16.87
N GLU A 241 6.42 -23.91 -15.59
CA GLU A 241 5.12 -23.68 -14.94
C GLU A 241 4.42 -22.42 -15.46
N LEU A 242 5.17 -21.36 -15.69
CA LEU A 242 4.64 -20.09 -16.19
C LEU A 242 4.26 -20.11 -17.67
N LYS A 243 4.92 -20.93 -18.50
CA LYS A 243 4.69 -20.98 -19.94
C LYS A 243 3.22 -21.16 -20.34
N PRO A 244 2.46 -22.15 -19.81
CA PRO A 244 1.05 -22.30 -20.11
C PRO A 244 0.18 -21.16 -19.60
N LEU A 245 0.56 -20.56 -18.47
CA LEU A 245 -0.17 -19.45 -17.84
C LEU A 245 0.08 -18.11 -18.56
N SER A 246 1.20 -17.97 -19.25
CA SER A 246 1.59 -16.73 -19.93
C SER A 246 0.70 -16.38 -21.14
N SER A 247 -0.09 -17.34 -21.64
CA SER A 247 -1.09 -17.14 -22.70
C SER A 247 -2.46 -16.72 -22.16
N ILE A 248 -2.67 -16.81 -20.85
CA ILE A 248 -3.91 -16.41 -20.21
C ILE A 248 -3.81 -14.89 -19.99
N SER A 249 -4.66 -14.12 -20.70
CA SER A 249 -4.76 -12.67 -20.41
C SER A 249 -5.12 -12.48 -18.94
N PRO A 250 -4.53 -11.50 -18.24
CA PRO A 250 -4.94 -11.16 -16.87
C PRO A 250 -6.44 -10.86 -16.92
N THR A 251 -7.21 -11.65 -16.20
CA THR A 251 -8.65 -11.47 -16.08
C THR A 251 -8.87 -10.12 -15.42
N THR A 252 -9.32 -9.14 -16.18
CA THR A 252 -9.87 -7.89 -15.64
C THR A 252 -10.84 -8.26 -14.52
N SER A 253 -10.69 -7.63 -13.38
CA SER A 253 -11.50 -7.79 -12.16
C SER A 253 -12.97 -8.05 -12.48
N PRO A 254 -13.68 -8.86 -11.68
CA PRO A 254 -15.08 -9.13 -11.90
C PRO A 254 -15.84 -7.81 -11.96
N THR A 255 -16.51 -7.59 -13.09
CA THR A 255 -17.50 -6.54 -13.26
C THR A 255 -18.49 -6.62 -12.11
N THR A 256 -18.56 -5.57 -11.31
CA THR A 256 -19.61 -5.34 -10.33
C THR A 256 -20.96 -5.51 -11.06
N PRO A 257 -21.88 -6.35 -10.58
CA PRO A 257 -23.22 -6.36 -11.13
C PRO A 257 -23.86 -5.00 -10.83
N THR A 258 -24.23 -4.32 -11.89
CA THR A 258 -25.05 -3.09 -11.84
C THR A 258 -26.41 -3.44 -11.23
N PRO A 259 -26.99 -2.61 -10.35
CA PRO A 259 -28.25 -2.82 -9.67
C PRO A 259 -29.45 -2.87 -10.62
#